data_0eaa925f3cd94baa13846661016f7634
#
_entry.id   0eaa925f3cd94baa13846661016f7634
#
_cell.length_a   1.000
_cell.length_b   1.000
_cell.length_c   1.000
_cell.angle_alpha   90.00
_cell.angle_beta   90.00
_cell.angle_gamma   90.00
#
_symmetry.space_group_name_H-M   'P 1'
#
loop_
_entity.id
_entity.type
_entity.pdbx_description
1 polymer ?
#
loop_
_entity_poly.entity_id
_entity_poly.type
_entity_poly.pdbx_seq_one_letter_code
_entity_poly.pdbx_strand_id
1 'polypeptide(L)'
;MIVEGDSMEPTYSAGDWLMGRWATYKLSGLNRIKAGDVVVIERDEQPGIFYVKRISETRASDGHMPTIFVLSDNESGTDSRQWGWLPVTSVRAKIQFRMKKG
;
A
#
# COMPACT_ATOMS: atom_id res chain seq x y z
N MET A 1 11.39 -2.53 6.90
CA MET A 1 10.06 -2.77 7.49
C MET A 1 9.87 -4.25 7.73
N ILE A 2 9.32 -4.62 8.87
CA ILE A 2 8.98 -5.99 9.21
C ILE A 2 7.48 -6.18 9.06
N VAL A 3 7.08 -7.24 8.37
CA VAL A 3 5.67 -7.56 8.16
C VAL A 3 5.06 -8.09 9.46
N GLU A 4 3.88 -7.57 9.83
CA GLU A 4 3.08 -8.08 10.93
C GLU A 4 1.72 -8.53 10.39
N GLY A 5 1.15 -9.57 11.01
CA GLY A 5 -0.11 -10.13 10.58
C GLY A 5 0.00 -10.93 9.28
N ASP A 6 -1.15 -11.34 8.75
CA ASP A 6 -1.23 -12.28 7.64
C ASP A 6 -1.95 -11.72 6.40
N SER A 7 -2.24 -10.42 6.37
CA SER A 7 -3.04 -9.82 5.28
C SER A 7 -2.41 -9.95 3.91
N MET A 8 -1.09 -10.12 3.84
CA MET A 8 -0.36 -10.24 2.57
C MET A 8 0.09 -11.68 2.28
N GLU A 9 -0.37 -12.63 3.05
CA GLU A 9 -0.15 -14.04 2.74
C GLU A 9 -0.88 -14.41 1.43
N PRO A 10 -0.31 -15.26 0.60
CA PRO A 10 0.96 -15.97 0.76
C PRO A 10 2.20 -15.21 0.26
N THR A 11 2.02 -13.99 -0.25
CA THR A 11 3.14 -13.22 -0.83
C THR A 11 4.19 -12.86 0.22
N TYR A 12 3.73 -12.28 1.34
CA TYR A 12 4.59 -11.94 2.47
C TYR A 12 3.99 -12.49 3.75
N SER A 13 4.85 -13.02 4.62
CA SER A 13 4.46 -13.59 5.90
C SER A 13 4.94 -12.72 7.05
N ALA A 14 4.30 -12.86 8.22
CA ALA A 14 4.73 -12.18 9.43
C ALA A 14 6.20 -12.47 9.70
N GLY A 15 6.98 -11.44 10.04
CA GLY A 15 8.41 -11.56 10.27
C GLY A 15 9.27 -11.30 9.04
N ASP A 16 8.70 -11.27 7.84
CA ASP A 16 9.47 -10.93 6.64
C ASP A 16 9.95 -9.48 6.70
N TRP A 17 11.16 -9.27 6.21
CA TRP A 17 11.75 -7.93 6.10
C TRP A 17 11.61 -7.44 4.67
N LEU A 18 11.03 -6.25 4.51
CA LEU A 18 10.78 -5.66 3.19
C LEU A 18 11.62 -4.39 3.02
N MET A 19 12.16 -4.23 1.81
CA MET A 19 12.81 -2.99 1.40
C MET A 19 11.83 -2.18 0.59
N GLY A 20 11.58 -0.95 1.03
CA GLY A 20 10.71 -0.03 0.33
C GLY A 20 11.39 1.29 0.05
N ARG A 21 10.94 1.97 -0.99
CA ARG A 21 11.36 3.33 -1.28
C ARG A 21 10.36 4.29 -0.61
N TRP A 22 10.79 4.90 0.48
CA TRP A 22 9.97 5.85 1.23
C TRP A 22 9.97 7.20 0.51
N ALA A 23 8.78 7.73 0.26
CA ALA A 23 8.62 9.00 -0.43
C ALA A 23 7.19 9.51 -0.23
N THR A 24 7.01 10.83 -0.35
CA THR A 24 5.68 11.41 -0.39
C THR A 24 5.15 11.36 -1.82
N TYR A 25 3.98 10.75 -2.01
CA TYR A 25 3.33 10.65 -3.32
C TYR A 25 2.25 11.71 -3.42
N LYS A 26 2.27 12.48 -4.51
CA LYS A 26 1.37 13.60 -4.79
C LYS A 26 0.72 13.40 -6.16
N LEU A 27 0.13 14.45 -6.72
CA LEU A 27 -0.51 14.39 -8.04
C LEU A 27 0.37 13.76 -9.11
N SER A 28 1.66 14.08 -9.13
CA SER A 28 2.62 13.51 -10.08
C SER A 28 3.03 12.08 -9.74
N GLY A 29 2.63 11.57 -8.57
CA GLY A 29 3.10 10.29 -8.05
C GLY A 29 2.52 9.09 -8.77
N LEU A 30 1.38 9.23 -9.48
CA LEU A 30 0.77 8.10 -10.19
C LEU A 30 1.67 7.54 -11.28
N ASN A 31 2.62 8.32 -11.78
CA ASN A 31 3.60 7.81 -12.75
C ASN A 31 4.53 6.76 -12.14
N ARG A 32 4.60 6.69 -10.81
CA ARG A 32 5.47 5.79 -10.06
C ARG A 32 4.73 4.64 -9.39
N ILE A 33 3.39 4.72 -9.38
CA ILE A 33 2.52 3.76 -8.72
C ILE A 33 1.54 3.23 -9.75
N LYS A 34 1.40 1.92 -9.83
CA LYS A 34 0.50 1.29 -10.78
C LYS A 34 -0.15 0.06 -10.17
N ALA A 35 -1.21 -0.43 -10.77
CA ALA A 35 -1.86 -1.67 -10.36
C ALA A 35 -0.82 -2.80 -10.31
N GLY A 36 -0.88 -3.58 -9.26
CA GLY A 36 0.05 -4.67 -8.98
C GLY A 36 1.18 -4.29 -8.03
N ASP A 37 1.47 -3.01 -7.85
CA ASP A 37 2.51 -2.58 -6.93
C ASP A 37 2.10 -2.84 -5.49
N VAL A 38 3.08 -3.22 -4.65
CA VAL A 38 2.88 -3.34 -3.20
C VAL A 38 3.38 -2.08 -2.54
N VAL A 39 2.55 -1.51 -1.68
CA VAL A 39 2.82 -0.22 -1.05
C VAL A 39 2.59 -0.28 0.46
N VAL A 40 3.19 0.66 1.17
CA VAL A 40 2.92 0.92 2.58
C VAL A 40 1.95 2.08 2.66
N ILE A 41 0.85 1.88 3.37
CA ILE A 41 -0.23 2.85 3.54
C ILE A 41 -0.29 3.31 4.99
N GLU A 42 -0.45 4.61 5.17
CA GLU A 42 -0.84 5.21 6.44
C GLU A 42 -2.11 6.00 6.21
N ARG A 43 -3.20 5.62 6.88
CA ARG A 43 -4.48 6.30 6.72
C ARG A 43 -4.59 7.46 7.70
N ASP A 44 -5.24 8.55 7.27
CA ASP A 44 -5.42 9.72 8.14
C ASP A 44 -6.19 9.38 9.42
N GLU A 45 -7.09 8.40 9.36
CA GLU A 45 -7.90 7.96 10.50
C GLU A 45 -7.09 7.14 11.51
N GLN A 46 -5.91 6.65 11.13
CA GLN A 46 -5.06 5.81 11.97
C GLN A 46 -3.60 6.24 11.86
N PRO A 47 -3.26 7.46 12.30
CA PRO A 47 -1.87 7.93 12.21
C PRO A 47 -0.93 7.01 13.01
N GLY A 48 0.22 6.72 12.44
CA GLY A 48 1.22 5.84 13.04
C GLY A 48 1.01 4.36 12.77
N ILE A 49 -0.10 3.98 12.16
CA ILE A 49 -0.38 2.58 11.80
C ILE A 49 -0.08 2.41 10.32
N PHE A 50 0.81 1.48 9.98
CA PHE A 50 1.25 1.23 8.61
C PHE A 50 0.74 -0.12 8.13
N TYR A 51 0.14 -0.12 6.94
CA TYR A 51 -0.38 -1.33 6.31
C TYR A 51 0.39 -1.59 5.02
N VAL A 52 0.73 -2.86 4.76
CA VAL A 52 1.28 -3.30 3.48
C VAL A 52 0.13 -3.86 2.66
N LYS A 53 -0.12 -3.27 1.49
CA LYS A 53 -1.24 -3.65 0.62
C LYS A 53 -0.79 -3.63 -0.83
N ARG A 54 -1.58 -4.28 -1.71
CA ARG A 54 -1.35 -4.27 -3.15
C ARG A 54 -2.31 -3.30 -3.81
N ILE A 55 -1.80 -2.48 -4.74
CA ILE A 55 -2.65 -1.59 -5.51
C ILE A 55 -3.43 -2.42 -6.52
N SER A 56 -4.75 -2.34 -6.44
CA SER A 56 -5.67 -2.97 -7.39
C SER A 56 -5.98 -2.04 -8.55
N GLU A 57 -6.26 -0.79 -8.25
CA GLU A 57 -6.64 0.22 -9.24
C GLU A 57 -6.11 1.58 -8.83
N THR A 58 -5.86 2.41 -9.83
CA THR A 58 -5.59 3.84 -9.65
C THR A 58 -6.63 4.63 -10.42
N ARG A 59 -6.98 5.80 -9.90
CA ARG A 59 -7.92 6.69 -10.56
C ARG A 59 -7.40 8.11 -10.50
N ALA A 60 -7.32 8.76 -11.64
CA ALA A 60 -6.94 10.16 -11.74
C ALA A 60 -7.98 10.89 -12.56
N SER A 61 -8.27 12.14 -12.18
CA SER A 61 -9.11 13.03 -12.96
C SER A 61 -8.60 14.44 -12.82
N ASP A 62 -8.85 15.26 -13.86
CA ASP A 62 -8.33 16.63 -13.89
C ASP A 62 -8.79 17.42 -12.69
N GLY A 63 -7.85 18.10 -12.04
CA GLY A 63 -8.12 18.96 -10.89
C GLY A 63 -8.40 18.26 -9.58
N HIS A 64 -8.30 16.93 -9.53
CA HIS A 64 -8.54 16.15 -8.31
C HIS A 64 -7.31 15.36 -7.92
N MET A 65 -7.15 15.16 -6.60
CA MET A 65 -6.10 14.27 -6.08
C MET A 65 -6.33 12.86 -6.61
N PRO A 66 -5.31 12.22 -7.20
CA PRO A 66 -5.43 10.82 -7.57
C PRO A 66 -5.77 9.94 -6.38
N THR A 67 -6.56 8.90 -6.64
CA THR A 67 -6.97 7.94 -5.61
C THR A 67 -6.56 6.53 -6.01
N ILE A 68 -6.44 5.68 -5.01
CA ILE A 68 -6.03 4.29 -5.18
C ILE A 68 -6.99 3.38 -4.45
N PHE A 69 -7.18 2.17 -4.99
CA PHE A 69 -7.91 1.10 -4.34
C PHE A 69 -6.92 -0.01 -4.03
N VAL A 70 -6.75 -0.33 -2.75
CA VAL A 70 -5.75 -1.30 -2.31
C VAL A 70 -6.42 -2.55 -1.76
N LEU A 71 -5.79 -3.70 -2.00
CA LEU A 71 -6.29 -4.99 -1.53
C LEU A 71 -5.21 -5.73 -0.77
N SER A 72 -5.65 -6.50 0.23
CA SER A 72 -4.82 -7.52 0.86
C SER A 72 -4.68 -8.69 -0.10
N ASP A 73 -3.51 -9.31 -0.14
CA ASP A 73 -3.34 -10.56 -0.91
C ASP A 73 -4.11 -11.70 -0.24
N ASN A 74 -4.31 -11.62 1.07
CA ASN A 74 -5.17 -12.53 1.82
C ASN A 74 -6.56 -11.91 1.91
N GLU A 75 -7.57 -12.61 1.40
CA GLU A 75 -8.95 -12.11 1.35
C GLU A 75 -9.54 -11.79 2.72
N SER A 76 -9.01 -12.39 3.79
CA SER A 76 -9.48 -12.10 5.15
C SER A 76 -8.92 -10.82 5.72
N GLY A 77 -7.96 -10.16 5.04
CA GLY A 77 -7.39 -8.91 5.51
C GLY A 77 -8.33 -7.72 5.33
N THR A 78 -8.04 -6.65 6.08
CA THR A 78 -8.76 -5.37 5.96
C THR A 78 -8.07 -4.50 4.91
N ASP A 79 -8.85 -3.90 4.02
CA ASP A 79 -8.33 -3.10 2.92
C ASP A 79 -9.40 -2.14 2.37
N SER A 80 -9.23 -1.68 1.13
CA SER A 80 -10.16 -0.73 0.52
C SER A 80 -11.59 -1.27 0.36
N ARG A 81 -11.80 -2.57 0.46
CA ARG A 81 -13.18 -3.12 0.48
C ARG A 81 -13.95 -2.58 1.69
N GLN A 82 -13.27 -2.25 2.78
CA GLN A 82 -13.83 -1.63 3.97
C GLN A 82 -13.58 -0.12 3.99
N TRP A 83 -12.40 0.33 3.54
CA TRP A 83 -12.00 1.73 3.63
C TRP A 83 -12.48 2.60 2.47
N GLY A 84 -12.77 2.00 1.30
CA GLY A 84 -13.02 2.74 0.08
C GLY A 84 -11.74 3.21 -0.59
N TRP A 85 -11.87 4.14 -1.52
CA TRP A 85 -10.74 4.74 -2.23
C TRP A 85 -9.93 5.61 -1.29
N LEU A 86 -8.61 5.50 -1.39
CA LEU A 86 -7.69 6.29 -0.58
C LEU A 86 -6.99 7.33 -1.45
N PRO A 87 -6.67 8.52 -0.90
CA PRO A 87 -5.85 9.47 -1.64
C PRO A 87 -4.44 8.91 -1.85
N VAL A 88 -3.82 9.22 -2.97
CA VAL A 88 -2.46 8.76 -3.28
C VAL A 88 -1.46 9.22 -2.21
N THR A 89 -1.75 10.30 -1.52
CA THR A 89 -0.92 10.81 -0.42
C THR A 89 -0.88 9.89 0.78
N SER A 90 -1.77 8.88 0.85
CA SER A 90 -1.71 7.86 1.90
C SER A 90 -0.55 6.90 1.71
N VAL A 91 0.04 6.84 0.52
CA VAL A 91 1.18 5.96 0.25
C VAL A 91 2.43 6.57 0.86
N ARG A 92 3.12 5.80 1.71
CA ARG A 92 4.35 6.22 2.38
C ARG A 92 5.58 5.58 1.76
N ALA A 93 5.42 4.41 1.14
CA ALA A 93 6.53 3.71 0.49
C ALA A 93 6.00 2.78 -0.59
N LYS A 94 6.85 2.51 -1.57
CA LYS A 94 6.64 1.44 -2.56
C LYS A 94 7.62 0.32 -2.24
N ILE A 95 7.11 -0.89 -2.03
CA ILE A 95 7.95 -2.05 -1.72
C ILE A 95 8.67 -2.48 -3.00
N GLN A 96 9.98 -2.63 -2.91
CA GLN A 96 10.83 -3.03 -4.03
C GLN A 96 11.13 -4.52 -4.01
N PHE A 97 11.44 -5.07 -2.82
CA PHE A 97 11.71 -6.50 -2.69
C PHE A 97 11.72 -6.91 -1.22
N ARG A 98 11.66 -8.23 -1.00
CA ARG A 98 11.83 -8.82 0.33
C ARG A 98 13.32 -8.99 0.60
N MET A 99 13.81 -8.34 1.66
CA MET A 99 15.23 -8.43 2.06
C MET A 99 15.55 -9.73 2.74
N LYS A 100 14.65 -10.20 3.61
CA LYS A 100 14.88 -11.35 4.46
C LYS A 100 13.56 -12.02 4.80
N LYS A 101 13.54 -13.34 4.69
CA LYS A 101 12.39 -14.14 5.09
C LYS A 101 12.46 -14.36 6.59
N GLY A 102 11.35 -14.05 7.26
CA GLY A 102 11.24 -14.19 8.71
C GLY A 102 11.05 -15.59 9.20
#